data_ae166f0cb7f9ef9ab24fc6e84ca62a5d
#
_entry.id   ae166f0cb7f9ef9ab24fc6e84ca62a5d
#
_cell.length_a   1.000
_cell.length_b   1.000
_cell.length_c   1.000
_cell.angle_alpha   90.00
_cell.angle_beta   90.00
_cell.angle_gamma   90.00
#
_symmetry.space_group_name_H-M   'P 1'
#
loop_
_entity.id
_entity.type
_entity.pdbx_description
1 polymer ?
#
loop_
_entity_poly.entity_id
_entity_poly.type
_entity_poly.pdbx_seq_one_letter_code
_entity_poly.pdbx_strand_id
1 'polypeptide(L)'
;MFLDCPRCFWLDVHHKVKRPPGYPFTLSIAVDYLVKKEFDSYREKGQLPPVLKKYGIKDAKLFNGDEFSEWRNNFKGISYFDENLNAYLYGAVDDVLEFSDGSLGVIDYKSSGAKEITIYDDYQKQMDVYNYILKQKGYETYPEAFFVFYKVIKEGETGFANALKFTEEIRPVKVNTEWVGPTFENAVELARSDSPPASGIKGKDGHCDHCHYVEMASRHKMIPDLNI
;
A
#
# COMPACT_ATOMS: atom_id res chain seq x y z
N MET A 1 -0.94 0.07 -10.34
CA MET A 1 -0.60 -0.04 -11.79
C MET A 1 -1.50 0.85 -12.65
N PHE A 2 -2.84 0.75 -12.56
CA PHE A 2 -3.77 1.59 -13.33
C PHE A 2 -3.45 3.10 -13.25
N LEU A 3 -3.28 3.63 -12.03
CA LEU A 3 -2.96 5.05 -11.79
C LEU A 3 -1.59 5.48 -12.30
N ASP A 4 -0.65 4.55 -12.48
CA ASP A 4 0.69 4.88 -12.97
C ASP A 4 0.75 4.82 -14.49
N CYS A 5 0.18 3.77 -15.06
CA CYS A 5 0.14 3.56 -16.50
C CYS A 5 -1.04 2.66 -16.87
N PRO A 6 -2.12 3.24 -17.40
CA PRO A 6 -3.28 2.51 -17.86
C PRO A 6 -2.93 1.43 -18.91
N ARG A 7 -1.97 1.68 -19.80
CA ARG A 7 -1.51 0.70 -20.80
C ARG A 7 -0.86 -0.53 -20.15
N CYS A 8 0.02 -0.35 -19.16
CA CYS A 8 0.61 -1.48 -18.44
C CYS A 8 -0.45 -2.30 -17.70
N PHE A 9 -1.45 -1.64 -17.12
CA PHE A 9 -2.57 -2.30 -16.47
C PHE A 9 -3.39 -3.11 -17.50
N TRP A 10 -3.73 -2.53 -18.65
CA TRP A 10 -4.46 -3.18 -19.72
C TRP A 10 -3.70 -4.42 -20.24
N LEU A 11 -2.40 -4.29 -20.50
CA LEU A 11 -1.53 -5.40 -20.95
C LEU A 11 -1.49 -6.55 -19.95
N ASP A 12 -1.42 -6.26 -18.65
CA ASP A 12 -1.45 -7.30 -17.61
C ASP A 12 -2.81 -8.02 -17.58
N VAL A 13 -3.91 -7.28 -17.67
CA VAL A 13 -5.26 -7.87 -17.63
C VAL A 13 -5.53 -8.73 -18.88
N HIS A 14 -5.26 -8.22 -20.08
CA HIS A 14 -5.63 -8.88 -21.35
C HIS A 14 -4.61 -9.91 -21.82
N HIS A 15 -3.32 -9.62 -21.65
CA HIS A 15 -2.25 -10.44 -22.23
C HIS A 15 -1.34 -11.08 -21.19
N LYS A 16 -1.57 -10.84 -19.89
CA LYS A 16 -0.70 -11.32 -18.80
C LYS A 16 0.74 -10.82 -18.92
N VAL A 17 0.94 -9.71 -19.62
CA VAL A 17 2.23 -9.05 -19.77
C VAL A 17 2.46 -8.18 -18.55
N LYS A 18 3.18 -8.72 -17.57
CA LYS A 18 3.50 -8.04 -16.33
C LYS A 18 4.72 -7.14 -16.46
N ARG A 19 4.71 -6.02 -15.74
CA ARG A 19 5.94 -5.26 -15.54
C ARG A 19 7.01 -6.16 -14.88
N PRO A 20 8.28 -6.02 -15.25
CA PRO A 20 9.35 -6.69 -14.52
C PRO A 20 9.25 -6.37 -13.02
N PRO A 21 9.42 -7.36 -12.14
CA PRO A 21 9.38 -7.11 -10.71
C PRO A 21 10.56 -6.20 -10.31
N GLY A 22 10.32 -5.30 -9.37
CA GLY A 22 11.39 -4.54 -8.72
C GLY A 22 12.28 -5.43 -7.86
N TYR A 23 13.40 -4.86 -7.38
CA TYR A 23 14.25 -5.56 -6.41
C TYR A 23 13.50 -5.83 -5.11
N PRO A 24 13.59 -7.04 -4.54
CA PRO A 24 12.94 -7.34 -3.29
C PRO A 24 13.60 -6.57 -2.13
N PHE A 25 12.79 -5.90 -1.33
CA PHE A 25 13.24 -5.20 -0.11
C PHE A 25 13.28 -6.18 1.08
N THR A 26 14.16 -7.17 1.02
CA THR A 26 14.18 -8.30 1.98
C THR A 26 14.34 -7.87 3.43
N LEU A 27 15.15 -6.84 3.70
CA LEU A 27 15.30 -6.31 5.06
C LEU A 27 14.02 -5.62 5.54
N SER A 28 13.35 -4.86 4.68
CA SER A 28 12.07 -4.23 5.03
C SER A 28 10.99 -5.26 5.31
N ILE A 29 10.96 -6.36 4.56
CA ILE A 29 10.06 -7.50 4.80
C ILE A 29 10.33 -8.13 6.17
N ALA A 30 11.60 -8.30 6.55
CA ALA A 30 11.95 -8.84 7.86
C ALA A 30 11.56 -7.90 9.00
N VAL A 31 11.74 -6.60 8.83
CA VAL A 31 11.29 -5.59 9.82
C VAL A 31 9.77 -5.61 9.96
N ASP A 32 9.04 -5.60 8.85
CA ASP A 32 7.57 -5.68 8.83
C ASP A 32 7.07 -6.91 9.62
N TYR A 33 7.65 -8.08 9.34
CA TYR A 33 7.31 -9.31 10.06
C TYR A 33 7.52 -9.18 11.57
N LEU A 34 8.65 -8.60 12.01
CA LEU A 34 8.95 -8.45 13.43
C LEU A 34 8.03 -7.43 14.10
N VAL A 35 7.70 -6.32 13.42
CA VAL A 35 6.77 -5.31 13.91
C VAL A 35 5.36 -5.91 14.07
N LYS A 36 4.88 -6.63 13.08
CA LYS A 36 3.58 -7.33 13.15
C LYS A 36 3.52 -8.29 14.34
N LYS A 37 4.58 -9.08 14.56
CA LYS A 37 4.69 -9.98 15.70
C LYS A 37 4.69 -9.23 17.02
N GLU A 38 5.36 -8.09 17.12
CA GLU A 38 5.38 -7.25 18.31
C GLU A 38 3.97 -6.70 18.60
N PHE A 39 3.31 -6.10 17.61
CA PHE A 39 1.95 -5.57 17.76
C PHE A 39 0.95 -6.66 18.15
N ASP A 40 1.07 -7.85 17.58
CA ASP A 40 0.22 -9.00 17.95
C ASP A 40 0.39 -9.38 19.43
N SER A 41 1.60 -9.30 19.98
CA SER A 41 1.83 -9.53 21.41
C SER A 41 1.13 -8.51 22.32
N TYR A 42 0.94 -7.28 21.84
CA TYR A 42 0.15 -6.26 22.55
C TYR A 42 -1.35 -6.47 22.35
N ARG A 43 -1.78 -6.88 21.16
CA ARG A 43 -3.17 -7.23 20.85
C ARG A 43 -3.68 -8.34 21.78
N GLU A 44 -2.92 -9.44 21.93
CA GLU A 44 -3.25 -10.55 22.84
C GLU A 44 -3.42 -10.12 24.30
N LYS A 45 -2.70 -9.08 24.71
CA LYS A 45 -2.80 -8.52 26.07
C LYS A 45 -3.87 -7.42 26.20
N GLY A 46 -4.56 -7.08 25.11
CA GLY A 46 -5.49 -5.94 25.08
C GLY A 46 -4.81 -4.59 25.35
N GLN A 47 -3.55 -4.45 24.96
CA GLN A 47 -2.74 -3.26 25.22
C GLN A 47 -2.34 -2.58 23.90
N LEU A 48 -2.20 -1.25 23.95
CA LEU A 48 -1.58 -0.51 22.85
C LEU A 48 -0.06 -0.60 22.92
N PRO A 49 0.64 -0.75 21.77
CA PRO A 49 2.09 -0.63 21.69
C PRO A 49 2.60 0.72 22.21
N PRO A 50 3.81 0.76 22.80
CA PRO A 50 4.37 1.98 23.37
C PRO A 50 4.46 3.15 22.38
N VAL A 51 4.76 2.87 21.13
CA VAL A 51 4.85 3.89 20.06
C VAL A 51 3.52 4.62 19.87
N LEU A 52 2.39 3.92 19.90
CA LEU A 52 1.06 4.51 19.77
C LEU A 52 0.72 5.38 21.01
N LYS A 53 1.02 4.88 22.19
CA LYS A 53 0.83 5.64 23.46
C LYS A 53 1.68 6.91 23.49
N LYS A 54 2.96 6.82 23.08
CA LYS A 54 3.89 7.94 23.00
C LYS A 54 3.41 9.02 22.04
N TYR A 55 2.79 8.64 20.94
CA TYR A 55 2.18 9.56 19.99
C TYR A 55 0.91 10.23 20.52
N GLY A 56 0.27 9.67 21.55
CA GLY A 56 -0.92 10.22 22.18
C GLY A 56 -2.23 9.51 21.84
N ILE A 57 -2.18 8.40 21.11
CA ILE A 57 -3.36 7.55 20.88
C ILE A 57 -3.70 6.86 22.21
N LYS A 58 -4.85 7.20 22.80
CA LYS A 58 -5.27 6.72 24.13
C LYS A 58 -6.58 5.97 24.11
N ASP A 59 -7.51 6.42 23.28
CA ASP A 59 -8.90 5.94 23.25
C ASP A 59 -9.14 4.94 22.10
N ALA A 60 -8.18 4.01 21.95
CA ALA A 60 -8.23 2.98 20.94
C ALA A 60 -7.60 1.68 21.46
N LYS A 61 -7.90 0.59 20.79
CA LYS A 61 -7.23 -0.72 20.91
C LYS A 61 -6.84 -1.23 19.53
N LEU A 62 -5.96 -2.20 19.48
CA LEU A 62 -5.69 -2.93 18.23
C LEU A 62 -6.92 -3.77 17.89
N PHE A 63 -7.43 -3.62 16.67
CA PHE A 63 -8.60 -4.38 16.20
C PHE A 63 -8.33 -5.88 16.25
N ASN A 64 -9.29 -6.66 16.76
CA ASN A 64 -9.17 -8.10 16.98
C ASN A 64 -10.45 -8.85 16.54
N GLY A 65 -11.09 -8.40 15.45
CA GLY A 65 -12.19 -9.12 14.83
C GLY A 65 -11.74 -10.42 14.16
N ASP A 66 -12.64 -11.38 14.01
CA ASP A 66 -12.34 -12.71 13.45
C ASP A 66 -11.74 -12.64 12.05
N GLU A 67 -12.14 -11.63 11.25
CA GLU A 67 -11.70 -11.40 9.89
C GLU A 67 -10.31 -10.74 9.77
N PHE A 68 -9.74 -10.24 10.88
CA PHE A 68 -8.50 -9.48 10.84
C PHE A 68 -7.31 -10.27 10.28
N SER A 69 -7.22 -11.55 10.62
CA SER A 69 -6.17 -12.44 10.08
C SER A 69 -6.24 -12.57 8.55
N GLU A 70 -7.45 -12.52 8.00
CA GLU A 70 -7.67 -12.52 6.55
C GLU A 70 -7.30 -11.17 5.93
N TRP A 71 -7.64 -10.06 6.55
CA TRP A 71 -7.33 -8.71 6.07
C TRP A 71 -5.83 -8.44 5.91
N ARG A 72 -5.00 -9.08 6.75
CA ARG A 72 -3.52 -8.99 6.70
C ARG A 72 -2.89 -9.96 5.70
N ASN A 73 -3.65 -10.89 5.16
CA ASN A 73 -3.12 -11.88 4.24
C ASN A 73 -2.95 -11.28 2.84
N ASN A 74 -1.75 -11.30 2.28
CA ASN A 74 -1.43 -10.72 0.98
C ASN A 74 -2.21 -11.34 -0.21
N PHE A 75 -2.77 -12.54 -0.05
CA PHE A 75 -3.52 -13.23 -1.10
C PHE A 75 -5.03 -13.06 -0.97
N LYS A 76 -5.54 -12.91 0.25
CA LYS A 76 -6.96 -12.71 0.54
C LYS A 76 -7.26 -11.23 0.72
N GLY A 77 -6.64 -10.63 1.74
CA GLY A 77 -6.76 -9.22 2.07
C GLY A 77 -8.16 -8.80 2.53
N ILE A 78 -8.29 -7.51 2.79
CA ILE A 78 -9.60 -6.89 2.90
C ILE A 78 -10.15 -6.64 1.51
N SER A 79 -11.41 -7.02 1.25
CA SER A 79 -12.00 -6.94 -0.08
C SER A 79 -13.44 -6.43 -0.05
N TYR A 80 -13.81 -5.73 -1.13
CA TYR A 80 -15.15 -5.30 -1.45
C TYR A 80 -15.52 -5.79 -2.86
N PHE A 81 -16.67 -6.43 -2.96
CA PHE A 81 -17.24 -6.82 -4.25
C PHE A 81 -18.33 -5.82 -4.65
N ASP A 82 -18.12 -5.15 -5.77
CA ASP A 82 -19.12 -4.28 -6.35
C ASP A 82 -19.99 -5.07 -7.33
N GLU A 83 -21.28 -5.25 -6.97
CA GLU A 83 -22.24 -6.03 -7.78
C GLU A 83 -22.52 -5.38 -9.14
N ASN A 84 -22.55 -4.03 -9.21
CA ASN A 84 -22.83 -3.32 -10.46
C ASN A 84 -21.66 -3.46 -11.42
N LEU A 85 -20.44 -3.37 -10.89
CA LEU A 85 -19.23 -3.54 -11.66
C LEU A 85 -18.85 -5.01 -11.86
N ASN A 86 -19.47 -5.95 -11.13
CA ASN A 86 -19.08 -7.35 -11.09
C ASN A 86 -17.55 -7.49 -10.97
N ALA A 87 -16.96 -6.82 -9.98
CA ALA A 87 -15.52 -6.74 -9.78
C ALA A 87 -15.16 -6.60 -8.30
N TYR A 88 -13.96 -7.07 -7.95
CA TYR A 88 -13.40 -6.94 -6.62
C TYR A 88 -12.37 -5.81 -6.55
N LEU A 89 -12.48 -4.99 -5.49
CA LEU A 89 -11.40 -4.13 -5.02
C LEU A 89 -10.84 -4.77 -3.75
N TYR A 90 -9.53 -5.00 -3.68
CA TYR A 90 -8.91 -5.63 -2.51
C TYR A 90 -7.51 -5.06 -2.20
N GLY A 91 -7.07 -5.27 -0.96
CA GLY A 91 -5.73 -4.95 -0.50
C GLY A 91 -5.44 -5.65 0.83
N ALA A 92 -4.20 -5.67 1.27
CA ALA A 92 -3.81 -6.22 2.56
C ALA A 92 -3.37 -5.09 3.49
N VAL A 93 -4.06 -4.93 4.62
CA VAL A 93 -3.70 -3.96 5.65
C VAL A 93 -2.60 -4.53 6.55
N ASP A 94 -1.73 -3.68 7.09
CA ASP A 94 -0.76 -4.15 8.08
C ASP A 94 -1.39 -4.25 9.45
N ASP A 95 -2.13 -3.22 9.87
CA ASP A 95 -2.87 -3.23 11.13
C ASP A 95 -4.06 -2.26 11.11
N VAL A 96 -4.90 -2.38 12.15
CA VAL A 96 -6.10 -1.55 12.32
C VAL A 96 -6.28 -1.21 13.80
N LEU A 97 -6.59 0.05 14.09
CA LEU A 97 -7.08 0.51 15.39
C LEU A 97 -8.61 0.49 15.42
N GLU A 98 -9.16 0.15 16.54
CA GLU A 98 -10.56 0.34 16.87
C GLU A 98 -10.67 1.38 17.97
N PHE A 99 -11.23 2.54 17.64
CA PHE A 99 -11.44 3.64 18.57
C PHE A 99 -12.66 3.40 19.47
N SER A 100 -12.76 4.16 20.56
CA SER A 100 -13.84 4.01 21.55
C SER A 100 -15.25 4.27 21.00
N ASP A 101 -15.36 5.02 19.89
CA ASP A 101 -16.60 5.27 19.15
C ASP A 101 -16.95 4.15 18.14
N GLY A 102 -16.11 3.11 18.05
CA GLY A 102 -16.26 2.00 17.12
C GLY A 102 -15.67 2.25 15.74
N SER A 103 -15.13 3.45 15.48
CA SER A 103 -14.48 3.74 14.18
C SER A 103 -13.15 3.02 14.03
N LEU A 104 -12.81 2.62 12.79
CA LEU A 104 -11.58 1.91 12.47
C LEU A 104 -10.56 2.83 11.81
N GLY A 105 -9.33 2.85 12.33
CA GLY A 105 -8.20 3.59 11.77
C GLY A 105 -7.12 2.65 11.25
N VAL A 106 -6.81 2.75 9.96
CA VAL A 106 -5.80 1.90 9.33
C VAL A 106 -4.39 2.31 9.77
N ILE A 107 -3.55 1.32 10.07
CA ILE A 107 -2.11 1.48 10.30
C ILE A 107 -1.35 0.77 9.18
N ASP A 108 -0.26 1.39 8.73
CA ASP A 108 0.69 0.79 7.80
C ASP A 108 2.13 1.00 8.32
N TYR A 109 2.91 -0.07 8.30
CA TYR A 109 4.29 -0.07 8.79
C TYR A 109 5.27 0.23 7.67
N LYS A 110 6.17 1.16 7.92
CA LYS A 110 7.21 1.53 6.95
C LYS A 110 8.60 1.52 7.60
N SER A 111 9.51 0.73 7.08
CA SER A 111 10.92 0.83 7.45
C SER A 111 11.68 1.71 6.46
N SER A 112 12.56 2.55 6.95
CA SER A 112 13.31 3.49 6.13
C SER A 112 14.76 3.64 6.55
N GLY A 113 15.65 3.62 5.57
CA GLY A 113 17.03 4.04 5.72
C GLY A 113 17.28 5.49 5.25
N ALA A 114 16.24 6.24 4.84
CA ALA A 114 16.39 7.62 4.39
C ALA A 114 16.74 8.57 5.55
N LYS A 115 17.36 9.71 5.23
CA LYS A 115 17.66 10.76 6.21
C LYS A 115 16.37 11.40 6.73
N GLU A 116 15.41 11.60 5.84
CA GLU A 116 14.11 12.19 6.14
C GLU A 116 12.98 11.24 5.72
N ILE A 117 11.89 11.27 6.47
CA ILE A 117 10.69 10.50 6.17
C ILE A 117 9.81 11.32 5.22
N THR A 118 9.47 10.73 4.09
CA THR A 118 8.56 11.32 3.10
C THR A 118 7.35 10.42 2.93
N ILE A 119 6.16 11.01 3.00
CA ILE A 119 4.92 10.35 2.61
C ILE A 119 4.72 10.61 1.11
N TYR A 120 4.82 9.56 0.32
CA TYR A 120 4.60 9.63 -1.12
C TYR A 120 3.10 9.55 -1.44
N ASP A 121 2.70 10.09 -2.57
CA ASP A 121 1.30 10.02 -3.04
C ASP A 121 0.76 8.60 -3.07
N ASP A 122 1.61 7.62 -3.41
CA ASP A 122 1.19 6.21 -3.44
C ASP A 122 0.86 5.65 -2.06
N TYR A 123 1.52 6.14 -1.02
CA TYR A 123 1.20 5.78 0.37
C TYR A 123 -0.16 6.37 0.77
N GLN A 124 -0.41 7.64 0.43
CA GLN A 124 -1.72 8.27 0.69
C GLN A 124 -2.83 7.49 -0.03
N LYS A 125 -2.67 7.18 -1.31
CA LYS A 125 -3.63 6.42 -2.10
C LYS A 125 -3.90 5.03 -1.51
N GLN A 126 -2.87 4.36 -0.99
CA GLN A 126 -3.01 3.07 -0.32
C GLN A 126 -3.95 3.17 0.88
N MET A 127 -3.74 4.18 1.75
CA MET A 127 -4.59 4.40 2.91
C MET A 127 -6.03 4.75 2.54
N ASP A 128 -6.21 5.58 1.52
CA ASP A 128 -7.54 5.96 1.02
C ASP A 128 -8.32 4.74 0.51
N VAL A 129 -7.65 3.86 -0.26
CA VAL A 129 -8.26 2.62 -0.76
C VAL A 129 -8.65 1.68 0.38
N TYR A 130 -7.81 1.48 1.38
CA TYR A 130 -8.15 0.62 2.52
C TYR A 130 -9.35 1.16 3.30
N ASN A 131 -9.39 2.46 3.56
CA ASN A 131 -10.52 3.08 4.24
C ASN A 131 -11.79 3.06 3.37
N TYR A 132 -11.68 3.19 2.04
CA TYR A 132 -12.81 3.01 1.15
C TYR A 132 -13.40 1.60 1.26
N ILE A 133 -12.55 0.56 1.23
CA ILE A 133 -13.01 -0.82 1.36
C ILE A 133 -13.68 -1.05 2.72
N LEU A 134 -13.13 -0.54 3.82
CA LEU A 134 -13.75 -0.61 5.15
C LEU A 134 -15.15 0.02 5.15
N LYS A 135 -15.30 1.21 4.57
CA LYS A 135 -16.61 1.87 4.44
C LYS A 135 -17.62 1.04 3.64
N GLN A 136 -17.18 0.48 2.50
CA GLN A 136 -18.05 -0.37 1.67
C GLN A 136 -18.46 -1.67 2.39
N LYS A 137 -17.66 -2.14 3.34
CA LYS A 137 -17.99 -3.27 4.22
C LYS A 137 -18.90 -2.89 5.39
N GLY A 138 -19.27 -1.62 5.54
CA GLY A 138 -20.17 -1.12 6.58
C GLY A 138 -19.48 -0.71 7.88
N TYR A 139 -18.16 -0.58 7.89
CA TYR A 139 -17.43 -0.04 9.05
C TYR A 139 -17.40 1.48 9.01
N GLU A 140 -17.60 2.10 10.17
CA GLU A 140 -17.23 3.51 10.35
C GLU A 140 -15.69 3.62 10.35
N THR A 141 -15.16 4.64 9.66
CA THR A 141 -13.72 4.84 9.58
C THR A 141 -13.30 6.11 10.29
N TYR A 142 -12.18 6.02 11.02
CA TYR A 142 -11.55 7.18 11.62
C TYR A 142 -11.08 8.16 10.53
N PRO A 143 -11.15 9.49 10.73
CA PRO A 143 -10.83 10.46 9.68
C PRO A 143 -9.35 10.51 9.29
N GLU A 144 -8.49 9.83 10.04
CA GLU A 144 -7.06 9.71 9.80
C GLU A 144 -6.64 8.25 9.73
N ALA A 145 -5.62 7.98 8.92
CA ALA A 145 -4.86 6.74 8.92
C ALA A 145 -3.42 7.02 9.39
N PHE A 146 -2.69 6.00 9.81
CA PHE A 146 -1.42 6.18 10.50
C PHE A 146 -0.30 5.39 9.85
N PHE A 147 0.77 6.08 9.46
CA PHE A 147 2.03 5.41 9.15
C PHE A 147 2.89 5.32 10.40
N VAL A 148 3.35 4.12 10.72
CA VAL A 148 4.35 3.90 11.76
C VAL A 148 5.69 3.65 11.07
N PHE A 149 6.56 4.65 11.12
CA PHE A 149 7.88 4.58 10.52
C PHE A 149 8.92 4.08 11.51
N TYR A 150 9.68 3.07 11.08
CA TYR A 150 10.88 2.58 11.72
C TYR A 150 12.09 3.05 10.92
N LYS A 151 12.75 4.11 11.38
CA LYS A 151 13.89 4.71 10.69
C LYS A 151 15.19 4.21 11.29
N VAL A 152 16.08 3.66 10.45
CA VAL A 152 17.40 3.19 10.87
C VAL A 152 18.23 4.36 11.41
N ILE A 153 18.78 4.19 12.61
CA ILE A 153 19.75 5.13 13.19
C ILE A 153 21.11 4.85 12.56
N LYS A 154 21.61 5.83 11.81
CA LYS A 154 22.92 5.77 11.14
C LYS A 154 24.00 6.57 11.84
N GLU A 155 23.62 7.35 12.85
CA GLU A 155 24.48 8.24 13.60
C GLU A 155 24.95 7.53 14.87
N GLY A 156 26.23 7.66 15.19
CA GLY A 156 26.85 7.08 16.38
C GLY A 156 28.27 6.58 16.13
N GLU A 157 29.06 6.46 17.20
CA GLU A 157 30.49 6.13 17.13
C GLU A 157 30.77 4.62 16.89
N THR A 158 29.77 3.74 17.09
CA THR A 158 30.01 2.30 17.20
C THR A 158 29.83 1.51 15.89
N GLY A 159 29.50 2.15 14.77
CA GLY A 159 29.26 1.46 13.50
C GLY A 159 28.10 0.43 13.58
N PHE A 160 28.18 -0.63 12.76
CA PHE A 160 27.08 -1.60 12.62
C PHE A 160 26.90 -2.52 13.83
N ALA A 161 27.99 -2.96 14.46
CA ALA A 161 28.01 -3.83 15.66
C ALA A 161 27.00 -5.03 15.60
N ASN A 162 26.74 -5.57 14.42
CA ASN A 162 25.78 -6.65 14.12
C ASN A 162 24.32 -6.35 14.58
N ALA A 163 23.95 -5.07 14.69
CA ALA A 163 22.61 -4.65 15.09
C ALA A 163 22.16 -3.41 14.34
N LEU A 164 20.88 -3.39 13.95
CA LEU A 164 20.21 -2.20 13.47
C LEU A 164 19.32 -1.64 14.57
N LYS A 165 19.55 -0.38 14.91
CA LYS A 165 18.70 0.37 15.84
C LYS A 165 17.78 1.27 15.03
N PHE A 166 16.56 1.46 15.53
CA PHE A 166 15.54 2.27 14.88
C PHE A 166 15.04 3.38 15.81
N THR A 167 14.68 4.50 15.21
CA THR A 167 13.76 5.46 15.82
C THR A 167 12.38 5.21 15.27
N GLU A 168 11.37 5.46 16.09
CA GLU A 168 9.96 5.29 15.77
C GLU A 168 9.32 6.66 15.58
N GLU A 169 8.53 6.81 14.54
CA GLU A 169 7.79 8.03 14.25
C GLU A 169 6.42 7.69 13.67
N ILE A 170 5.35 8.34 14.19
CA ILE A 170 4.01 8.22 13.63
C ILE A 170 3.70 9.45 12.78
N ARG A 171 3.18 9.20 11.58
CA ARG A 171 2.68 10.22 10.67
C ARG A 171 1.21 9.94 10.36
N PRO A 172 0.28 10.75 10.91
CA PRO A 172 -1.11 10.69 10.51
C PRO A 172 -1.29 11.29 9.13
N VAL A 173 -2.24 10.76 8.39
CA VAL A 173 -2.70 11.28 7.10
C VAL A 173 -4.22 11.35 7.10
N LYS A 174 -4.77 12.46 6.60
CA LYS A 174 -6.21 12.59 6.42
C LYS A 174 -6.68 11.64 5.32
N VAL A 175 -7.73 10.92 5.61
CA VAL A 175 -8.34 9.98 4.65
C VAL A 175 -9.23 10.75 3.69
N ASN A 176 -9.06 10.50 2.39
CA ASN A 176 -9.96 10.97 1.34
C ASN A 176 -10.37 9.81 0.45
N THR A 177 -11.58 9.30 0.61
CA THR A 177 -12.07 8.14 -0.15
C THR A 177 -12.89 8.50 -1.39
N GLU A 178 -13.18 9.79 -1.65
CA GLU A 178 -14.09 10.24 -2.71
C GLU A 178 -13.61 9.86 -4.12
N TRP A 179 -12.31 9.85 -4.34
CA TRP A 179 -11.70 9.54 -5.63
C TRP A 179 -11.65 8.03 -5.94
N VAL A 180 -11.78 7.16 -4.92
CA VAL A 180 -11.51 5.71 -5.06
C VAL A 180 -12.59 5.03 -5.90
N GLY A 181 -13.86 5.26 -5.61
CA GLY A 181 -14.99 4.68 -6.37
C GLY A 181 -14.91 4.99 -7.87
N PRO A 182 -14.90 6.28 -8.27
CA PRO A 182 -14.77 6.64 -9.69
C PRO A 182 -13.51 6.08 -10.36
N THR A 183 -12.40 5.99 -9.62
CA THR A 183 -11.16 5.39 -10.16
C THR A 183 -11.29 3.89 -10.34
N PHE A 184 -11.98 3.20 -9.43
CA PHE A 184 -12.25 1.77 -9.56
C PHE A 184 -13.16 1.48 -10.77
N GLU A 185 -14.21 2.27 -10.96
CA GLU A 185 -15.07 2.19 -12.17
C GLU A 185 -14.25 2.33 -13.43
N ASN A 186 -13.45 3.39 -13.57
CA ASN A 186 -12.59 3.62 -14.73
C ASN A 186 -11.58 2.47 -14.95
N ALA A 187 -11.06 1.87 -13.89
CA ALA A 187 -10.15 0.74 -14.00
C ALA A 187 -10.88 -0.51 -14.54
N VAL A 188 -12.12 -0.75 -14.09
CA VAL A 188 -12.94 -1.87 -14.58
C VAL A 188 -13.36 -1.65 -16.03
N GLU A 189 -13.75 -0.43 -16.40
CA GLU A 189 -14.08 -0.09 -17.80
C GLU A 189 -12.88 -0.34 -18.71
N LEU A 190 -11.70 0.14 -18.32
CA LEU A 190 -10.48 -0.10 -19.07
C LEU A 190 -10.12 -1.59 -19.17
N ALA A 191 -10.31 -2.35 -18.07
CA ALA A 191 -10.08 -3.79 -18.06
C ALA A 191 -11.00 -4.56 -19.02
N ARG A 192 -12.09 -3.95 -19.49
CA ARG A 192 -13.05 -4.54 -20.44
C ARG A 192 -12.95 -3.95 -21.85
N SER A 193 -12.11 -2.95 -22.04
CA SER A 193 -11.95 -2.31 -23.35
C SER A 193 -11.16 -3.20 -24.30
N ASP A 194 -11.52 -3.17 -25.60
CA ASP A 194 -10.87 -3.96 -26.65
C ASP A 194 -9.51 -3.37 -27.10
N SER A 195 -9.21 -2.14 -26.72
CA SER A 195 -8.04 -1.42 -27.21
C SER A 195 -7.15 -0.91 -26.10
N PRO A 196 -5.81 -1.02 -26.26
CA PRO A 196 -4.89 -0.49 -25.27
C PRO A 196 -4.94 1.05 -25.25
N PRO A 197 -4.95 1.67 -24.07
CA PRO A 197 -4.88 3.13 -23.96
C PRO A 197 -3.46 3.64 -24.26
N ALA A 198 -3.32 4.96 -24.28
CA ALA A 198 -2.00 5.60 -24.32
C ALA A 198 -1.15 5.17 -23.11
N SER A 199 0.18 5.27 -23.26
CA SER A 199 1.11 5.10 -22.14
C SER A 199 0.82 6.11 -21.03
N GLY A 200 1.01 5.70 -19.78
CA GLY A 200 0.88 6.59 -18.62
C GLY A 200 2.00 7.62 -18.56
N ILE A 201 1.81 8.59 -17.68
CA ILE A 201 2.69 9.76 -17.53
C ILE A 201 3.63 9.67 -16.31
N LYS A 202 3.55 8.62 -15.50
CA LYS A 202 4.39 8.46 -14.31
C LYS A 202 5.76 7.90 -14.70
N GLY A 203 6.76 8.73 -14.69
CA GLY A 203 8.15 8.44 -15.01
C GLY A 203 8.96 9.73 -15.09
N LYS A 204 10.28 9.63 -15.29
CA LYS A 204 11.18 10.80 -15.26
C LYS A 204 10.85 11.88 -16.28
N ASP A 205 10.41 11.47 -17.48
CA ASP A 205 10.18 12.38 -18.61
C ASP A 205 8.71 12.46 -19.02
N GLY A 206 7.79 12.25 -18.07
CA GLY A 206 6.35 12.26 -18.35
C GLY A 206 5.86 11.04 -19.14
N HIS A 207 6.65 9.96 -19.17
CA HIS A 207 6.30 8.68 -19.79
C HIS A 207 6.40 7.57 -18.75
N CYS A 208 5.67 6.47 -18.96
CA CYS A 208 5.89 5.26 -18.19
C CYS A 208 7.24 4.64 -18.60
N ASP A 209 8.16 4.47 -17.66
CA ASP A 209 9.52 3.96 -17.93
C ASP A 209 9.51 2.61 -18.66
N HIS A 210 8.57 1.72 -18.31
CA HIS A 210 8.44 0.41 -18.97
C HIS A 210 7.97 0.54 -20.44
N CYS A 211 6.93 1.37 -20.68
CA CYS A 211 6.45 1.60 -22.02
C CYS A 211 7.52 2.29 -22.88
N HIS A 212 8.22 3.28 -22.30
CA HIS A 212 9.30 3.99 -22.98
C HIS A 212 10.44 3.03 -23.35
N TYR A 213 10.88 2.19 -22.40
CA TYR A 213 11.93 1.20 -22.69
C TYR A 213 11.56 0.28 -23.83
N VAL A 214 10.34 -0.29 -23.82
CA VAL A 214 9.88 -1.19 -24.88
C VAL A 214 9.83 -0.48 -26.23
N GLU A 215 9.30 0.74 -26.25
CA GLU A 215 9.21 1.55 -27.47
C GLU A 215 10.60 1.87 -28.06
N MET A 216 11.54 2.29 -27.22
CA MET A 216 12.90 2.58 -27.66
C MET A 216 13.63 1.32 -28.12
N ALA A 217 13.51 0.22 -27.39
CA ALA A 217 14.11 -1.06 -27.78
C ALA A 217 13.59 -1.56 -29.13
N SER A 218 12.30 -1.41 -29.40
CA SER A 218 11.66 -1.78 -30.67
C SER A 218 12.18 -0.89 -31.82
N ARG A 219 12.27 0.44 -31.60
CA ARG A 219 12.79 1.38 -32.63
C ARG A 219 14.23 1.06 -33.04
N HIS A 220 15.05 0.57 -32.11
CA HIS A 220 16.46 0.19 -32.39
C HIS A 220 16.62 -1.25 -32.87
N LYS A 221 15.52 -1.97 -33.20
CA LYS A 221 15.53 -3.38 -33.63
C LYS A 221 16.25 -4.32 -32.65
N MET A 222 16.30 -3.92 -31.36
CA MET A 222 16.89 -4.75 -30.30
C MET A 222 15.97 -5.89 -29.87
N ILE A 223 14.69 -5.82 -30.26
CA ILE A 223 13.68 -6.84 -30.07
C ILE A 223 13.13 -7.16 -31.45
N PRO A 224 13.17 -8.42 -31.92
CA PRO A 224 12.52 -8.82 -33.18
C PRO A 224 11.04 -8.48 -33.12
N ASP A 225 10.47 -8.05 -34.23
CA ASP A 225 9.12 -7.53 -34.42
C ASP A 225 8.10 -8.08 -33.40
N LEU A 226 7.90 -7.34 -32.32
CA LEU A 226 6.71 -7.48 -31.49
C LEU A 226 5.59 -6.83 -32.30
N ASN A 227 4.81 -7.64 -33.02
CA ASN A 227 3.50 -7.24 -33.50
C ASN A 227 2.61 -7.00 -32.27
N ILE A 228 2.60 -5.76 -31.76
CA ILE A 228 1.74 -5.29 -30.66
C ILE A 228 0.53 -4.60 -31.25
#